data_ffb8f869ccfa82995ff6bc531a03b7e1
#
_entry.id   ffb8f869ccfa82995ff6bc531a03b7e1
#
_cell.length_a   1.000
_cell.length_b   1.000
_cell.length_c   1.000
_cell.angle_alpha   90.00
_cell.angle_beta   90.00
_cell.angle_gamma   90.00
#
_symmetry.space_group_name_H-M   'P 1'
#
loop_
_entity.id
_entity.type
_entity.pdbx_description
1 polymer ?
#
loop_
_entity_poly.entity_id
_entity_poly.type
_entity_poly.pdbx_seq_one_letter_code
_entity_poly.pdbx_strand_id
1 'polypeptide(L)'
;VYWNQFDVWLFHLLNDPVHAAGLWAHIWAIGSMRPVDAGVGVVMLAIMLRAGLIFPANQVRTGLYAFLVALTVMLLMRVGFSDLVEYMGWQHASPSLQIAGSARLTEMFPAWEQRWDLKDSASRSFPGDHASVLMIWAMFCSFFVSGWRRLLVWGVAVLGMLPRLVAGAHWGADAFVGGVLLSVLGIAWSCYTPLAYRASAAIERATAPLMRPLARLPVIGAFAVVNGR
;
A
#
# COMPACT_ATOMS: atom_id res chain seq x y z
N VAL A 1 -4.16 22.52 13.76
CA VAL A 1 -5.55 22.87 14.04
C VAL A 1 -6.45 22.62 12.82
N TYR A 2 -6.09 23.05 11.60
CA TYR A 2 -6.93 22.82 10.40
C TYR A 2 -6.98 21.34 9.99
N TRP A 3 -5.89 20.60 10.09
CA TRP A 3 -5.85 19.17 9.81
C TRP A 3 -6.79 18.37 10.71
N ASN A 4 -6.86 18.72 11.98
CA ASN A 4 -7.73 18.03 12.93
C ASN A 4 -9.21 18.17 12.56
N GLN A 5 -9.65 19.33 12.08
CA GLN A 5 -11.01 19.55 11.60
C GLN A 5 -11.31 18.77 10.32
N PHE A 6 -10.37 18.76 9.37
CA PHE A 6 -10.50 17.99 8.14
C PHE A 6 -10.56 16.49 8.42
N ASP A 7 -9.72 15.97 9.29
CA ASP A 7 -9.67 14.56 9.66
C ASP A 7 -10.97 14.10 10.31
N VAL A 8 -11.51 14.89 11.24
CA VAL A 8 -12.79 14.60 11.89
C VAL A 8 -13.93 14.64 10.87
N TRP A 9 -13.96 15.66 10.01
CA TRP A 9 -14.97 15.75 8.93
C TRP A 9 -14.88 14.55 7.98
N LEU A 10 -13.68 14.19 7.52
CA LEU A 10 -13.46 13.06 6.62
C LEU A 10 -13.89 11.75 7.27
N PHE A 11 -13.55 11.58 8.55
CA PHE A 11 -13.94 10.38 9.29
C PHE A 11 -15.48 10.25 9.35
N HIS A 12 -16.19 11.30 9.75
CA HIS A 12 -17.65 11.27 9.79
C HIS A 12 -18.26 11.02 8.40
N LEU A 13 -17.73 11.67 7.36
CA LEU A 13 -18.20 11.46 5.98
C LEU A 13 -18.12 9.97 5.56
N LEU A 14 -17.07 9.26 5.98
CA LEU A 14 -16.82 7.88 5.57
C LEU A 14 -17.41 6.85 6.54
N ASN A 15 -17.37 7.11 7.85
CA ASN A 15 -17.76 6.16 8.89
C ASN A 15 -19.24 6.24 9.27
N ASP A 16 -19.85 7.45 9.31
CA ASP A 16 -21.27 7.57 9.72
C ASP A 16 -22.23 6.70 8.89
N PRO A 17 -22.08 6.55 7.56
CA PRO A 17 -22.91 5.65 6.77
C PRO A 17 -22.81 4.16 7.17
N VAL A 18 -21.75 3.76 7.87
CA VAL A 18 -21.56 2.38 8.35
C VAL A 18 -22.61 2.01 9.40
N HIS A 19 -23.09 2.97 10.20
CA HIS A 19 -24.13 2.75 11.21
C HIS A 19 -25.43 2.16 10.67
N ALA A 20 -25.74 2.43 9.39
CA ALA A 20 -26.94 1.88 8.76
C ALA A 20 -26.92 0.34 8.61
N ALA A 21 -25.79 -0.32 8.93
CA ALA A 21 -25.58 -1.78 8.84
C ALA A 21 -25.98 -2.41 7.50
N GLY A 22 -26.10 -1.60 6.46
CA GLY A 22 -26.51 -2.01 5.11
C GLY A 22 -25.32 -2.46 4.24
N LEU A 23 -25.53 -2.43 2.93
CA LEU A 23 -24.52 -2.84 1.95
C LEU A 23 -23.16 -2.12 2.13
N TRP A 24 -23.19 -0.82 2.52
CA TRP A 24 -21.99 -0.04 2.79
C TRP A 24 -21.12 -0.67 3.87
N ALA A 25 -21.71 -1.01 5.02
CA ALA A 25 -21.00 -1.66 6.12
C ALA A 25 -20.40 -3.00 5.70
N HIS A 26 -21.14 -3.83 4.96
CA HIS A 26 -20.65 -5.12 4.48
C HIS A 26 -19.48 -5.00 3.50
N ILE A 27 -19.54 -4.07 2.54
CA ILE A 27 -18.46 -3.83 1.57
C ILE A 27 -17.16 -3.49 2.32
N TRP A 28 -17.23 -2.55 3.29
CA TRP A 28 -16.05 -2.10 3.99
C TRP A 28 -15.58 -3.07 5.08
N ALA A 29 -16.47 -3.87 5.64
CA ALA A 29 -16.10 -4.98 6.50
C ALA A 29 -15.28 -6.04 5.72
N ILE A 30 -15.73 -6.42 4.51
CA ILE A 30 -14.96 -7.30 3.62
C ILE A 30 -13.62 -6.65 3.28
N GLY A 31 -13.63 -5.37 2.87
CA GLY A 31 -12.40 -4.64 2.53
C GLY A 31 -11.39 -4.55 3.68
N SER A 32 -11.86 -4.60 4.93
CA SER A 32 -11.03 -4.50 6.15
C SER A 32 -10.46 -5.84 6.63
N MET A 33 -10.81 -6.94 6.00
CA MET A 33 -10.29 -8.28 6.34
C MET A 33 -8.82 -8.42 5.93
N ARG A 34 -8.01 -9.10 6.74
CA ARG A 34 -6.59 -9.42 6.44
C ARG A 34 -6.36 -10.09 5.08
N PRO A 35 -7.17 -11.10 4.66
CA PRO A 35 -6.98 -11.71 3.35
C PRO A 35 -7.16 -10.75 2.17
N VAL A 36 -7.97 -9.70 2.33
CA VAL A 36 -8.18 -8.69 1.28
C VAL A 36 -6.95 -7.80 1.12
N ASP A 37 -6.27 -7.45 2.22
CA ASP A 37 -4.98 -6.74 2.16
C ASP A 37 -3.94 -7.56 1.35
N ALA A 38 -3.84 -8.86 1.64
CA ALA A 38 -2.97 -9.75 0.88
C ALA A 38 -3.40 -9.83 -0.60
N GLY A 39 -4.70 -9.87 -0.87
CA GLY A 39 -5.28 -9.84 -2.20
C GLY A 39 -4.90 -8.58 -2.98
N VAL A 40 -4.94 -7.41 -2.35
CA VAL A 40 -4.49 -6.15 -2.95
C VAL A 40 -3.01 -6.23 -3.32
N GLY A 41 -2.16 -6.77 -2.43
CA GLY A 41 -0.74 -7.01 -2.71
C GLY A 41 -0.51 -7.93 -3.91
N VAL A 42 -1.31 -9.00 -4.03
CA VAL A 42 -1.27 -9.91 -5.18
C VAL A 42 -1.70 -9.19 -6.47
N VAL A 43 -2.75 -8.37 -6.43
CA VAL A 43 -3.18 -7.55 -7.58
C VAL A 43 -2.09 -6.57 -8.01
N MET A 44 -1.47 -5.86 -7.06
CA MET A 44 -0.35 -4.95 -7.34
C MET A 44 0.81 -5.67 -8.03
N LEU A 45 1.18 -6.84 -7.51
CA LEU A 45 2.24 -7.66 -8.09
C LEU A 45 1.84 -8.18 -9.48
N ALA A 46 0.63 -8.67 -9.67
CA ALA A 46 0.13 -9.15 -10.96
C ALA A 46 0.14 -8.05 -12.03
N ILE A 47 -0.25 -6.82 -11.66
CA ILE A 47 -0.19 -5.65 -12.54
C ILE A 47 1.25 -5.37 -12.98
N MET A 48 2.23 -5.44 -12.06
CA MET A 48 3.64 -5.22 -12.38
C MET A 48 4.24 -6.35 -13.22
N LEU A 49 3.85 -7.59 -12.96
CA LEU A 49 4.36 -8.77 -13.68
C LEU A 49 3.78 -8.92 -15.08
N ARG A 50 2.61 -8.32 -15.35
CA ARG A 50 1.99 -8.38 -16.67
C ARG A 50 2.75 -7.51 -17.66
N ALA A 51 3.49 -8.16 -18.55
CA ALA A 51 4.22 -7.49 -19.63
C ALA A 51 3.30 -6.57 -20.47
N GLY A 52 3.76 -5.37 -20.76
CA GLY A 52 3.02 -4.37 -21.52
C GLY A 52 2.00 -3.56 -20.71
N LEU A 53 1.74 -3.90 -19.44
CA LEU A 53 0.82 -3.12 -18.62
C LEU A 53 1.55 -1.94 -17.95
N ILE A 54 2.57 -2.20 -17.13
CA ILE A 54 3.45 -1.18 -16.54
C ILE A 54 4.77 -1.12 -17.29
N PHE A 55 5.43 -2.26 -17.46
CA PHE A 55 6.73 -2.38 -18.09
C PHE A 55 6.64 -3.12 -19.44
N PRO A 56 7.44 -2.78 -20.44
CA PRO A 56 7.64 -3.66 -21.61
C PRO A 56 8.25 -4.99 -21.13
N ALA A 57 8.05 -6.06 -21.89
CA ALA A 57 8.42 -7.42 -21.48
C ALA A 57 9.87 -7.56 -21.01
N ASN A 58 10.79 -6.95 -21.74
CA ASN A 58 12.23 -6.95 -21.44
C ASN A 58 12.63 -6.12 -20.20
N GLN A 59 11.71 -5.35 -19.60
CA GLN A 59 11.97 -4.51 -18.43
C GLN A 59 11.20 -4.96 -17.18
N VAL A 60 10.33 -5.98 -17.27
CA VAL A 60 9.52 -6.44 -16.13
C VAL A 60 10.39 -6.82 -14.94
N ARG A 61 11.46 -7.59 -15.16
CA ARG A 61 12.38 -8.01 -14.09
C ARG A 61 13.10 -6.84 -13.45
N THR A 62 13.73 -6.01 -14.27
CA THR A 62 14.49 -4.84 -13.79
C THR A 62 13.58 -3.83 -13.09
N GLY A 63 12.37 -3.58 -13.64
CA GLY A 63 11.37 -2.72 -13.02
C GLY A 63 10.88 -3.25 -11.68
N LEU A 64 10.64 -4.56 -11.57
CA LEU A 64 10.28 -5.18 -10.30
C LEU A 64 11.38 -5.05 -9.25
N TYR A 65 12.64 -5.30 -9.63
CA TYR A 65 13.76 -5.16 -8.70
C TYR A 65 13.99 -3.71 -8.28
N ALA A 66 13.85 -2.76 -9.20
CA ALA A 66 13.93 -1.35 -8.88
C ALA A 66 12.81 -0.92 -7.91
N PHE A 67 11.59 -1.43 -8.10
CA PHE A 67 10.49 -1.21 -7.15
C PHE A 67 10.79 -1.79 -5.76
N LEU A 68 11.30 -3.03 -5.70
CA LEU A 68 11.66 -3.65 -4.41
C LEU A 68 12.74 -2.84 -3.67
N VAL A 69 13.70 -2.28 -4.39
CA VAL A 69 14.69 -1.36 -3.79
C VAL A 69 14.00 -0.10 -3.27
N ALA A 70 13.13 0.54 -4.05
CA ALA A 70 12.41 1.74 -3.63
C ALA A 70 11.51 1.47 -2.41
N LEU A 71 10.80 0.35 -2.42
CA LEU A 71 9.98 -0.11 -1.30
C LEU A 71 10.83 -0.34 -0.04
N THR A 72 11.96 -1.02 -0.17
CA THR A 72 12.88 -1.27 0.96
C THR A 72 13.41 0.03 1.55
N VAL A 73 13.84 0.98 0.70
CA VAL A 73 14.30 2.31 1.16
C VAL A 73 13.19 3.04 1.92
N MET A 74 11.97 3.06 1.37
CA MET A 74 10.83 3.68 2.03
C MET A 74 10.51 3.01 3.37
N LEU A 75 10.54 1.67 3.44
CA LEU A 75 10.29 0.94 4.69
C LEU A 75 11.36 1.23 5.76
N LEU A 76 12.62 1.33 5.38
CA LEU A 76 13.70 1.73 6.30
C LEU A 76 13.49 3.17 6.81
N MET A 77 13.17 4.10 5.91
CA MET A 77 12.83 5.47 6.29
C MET A 77 11.61 5.53 7.21
N ARG A 78 10.60 4.68 6.96
CA ARG A 78 9.41 4.59 7.79
C ARG A 78 9.74 4.12 9.21
N VAL A 79 10.63 3.14 9.38
CA VAL A 79 11.08 2.69 10.72
C VAL A 79 11.69 3.87 11.47
N GLY A 80 12.69 4.53 10.89
CA GLY A 80 13.32 5.69 11.53
C GLY A 80 12.35 6.86 11.79
N PHE A 81 11.37 7.07 10.89
CA PHE A 81 10.33 8.08 11.09
C PHE A 81 9.37 7.68 12.22
N SER A 82 9.04 6.40 12.36
CA SER A 82 8.20 5.93 13.47
C SER A 82 8.88 6.12 14.83
N ASP A 83 10.19 5.87 14.89
CA ASP A 83 10.99 6.13 16.11
C ASP A 83 11.01 7.63 16.45
N LEU A 84 11.17 8.49 15.42
CA LEU A 84 11.10 9.94 15.60
C LEU A 84 9.73 10.40 16.10
N VAL A 85 8.64 9.87 15.51
CA VAL A 85 7.25 10.17 15.90
C VAL A 85 6.99 9.76 17.35
N GLU A 86 7.51 8.62 17.79
CA GLU A 86 7.41 8.16 19.17
C GLU A 86 8.22 9.09 20.11
N TYR A 87 9.45 9.41 19.76
CA TYR A 87 10.30 10.34 20.53
C TYR A 87 9.70 11.74 20.68
N MET A 88 9.08 12.26 19.61
CA MET A 88 8.43 13.58 19.60
C MET A 88 7.04 13.59 20.24
N GLY A 89 6.51 12.44 20.66
CA GLY A 89 5.16 12.32 21.22
C GLY A 89 4.04 12.64 20.23
N TRP A 90 4.26 12.45 18.92
CA TRP A 90 3.26 12.69 17.87
C TRP A 90 2.35 11.47 17.62
N GLN A 91 2.59 10.38 18.33
CA GLN A 91 1.74 9.20 18.26
C GLN A 91 0.33 9.49 18.79
N HIS A 92 -0.65 8.97 18.07
CA HIS A 92 -2.05 9.04 18.48
C HIS A 92 -2.79 7.77 18.08
N ALA A 93 -3.91 7.51 18.75
CA ALA A 93 -4.80 6.42 18.41
C ALA A 93 -5.66 6.77 17.19
N SER A 94 -6.20 5.74 16.56
CA SER A 94 -7.09 5.86 15.40
C SER A 94 -8.41 6.54 15.75
N PRO A 95 -9.12 7.12 14.75
CA PRO A 95 -10.39 7.82 14.97
C PRO A 95 -11.45 6.94 15.65
N SER A 96 -11.55 5.66 15.30
CA SER A 96 -12.50 4.72 15.91
C SER A 96 -12.31 4.53 17.42
N LEU A 97 -11.13 4.83 17.96
CA LEU A 97 -10.83 4.79 19.40
C LEU A 97 -10.96 6.13 20.09
N GLN A 98 -10.95 7.24 19.34
CA GLN A 98 -10.98 8.59 19.89
C GLN A 98 -12.34 9.29 19.77
N ILE A 99 -13.10 8.95 18.72
CA ILE A 99 -14.41 9.57 18.47
C ILE A 99 -15.50 8.70 19.09
N ALA A 100 -16.20 9.27 20.08
CA ALA A 100 -17.32 8.60 20.72
C ALA A 100 -18.45 8.33 19.70
N GLY A 101 -19.02 7.14 19.76
CA GLY A 101 -20.11 6.75 18.85
C GLY A 101 -19.63 6.35 17.43
N SER A 102 -18.34 6.15 17.20
CA SER A 102 -17.85 5.63 15.92
C SER A 102 -18.43 4.23 15.63
N ALA A 103 -18.78 3.97 14.36
CA ALA A 103 -19.18 2.63 13.92
C ALA A 103 -17.94 1.72 13.84
N ARG A 104 -17.95 0.65 14.64
CA ARG A 104 -16.85 -0.31 14.69
C ARG A 104 -17.24 -1.61 13.99
N LEU A 105 -16.53 -1.93 12.93
CA LEU A 105 -16.80 -3.13 12.13
C LEU A 105 -16.55 -4.41 12.93
N THR A 106 -15.61 -4.43 13.86
CA THR A 106 -15.33 -5.56 14.76
C THR A 106 -16.51 -5.86 15.68
N GLU A 107 -17.23 -4.84 16.13
CA GLU A 107 -18.44 -4.98 16.97
C GLU A 107 -19.67 -5.36 16.15
N MET A 108 -19.76 -4.85 14.92
CA MET A 108 -20.90 -5.14 14.02
C MET A 108 -20.81 -6.54 13.39
N PHE A 109 -19.59 -7.04 13.15
CA PHE A 109 -19.32 -8.32 12.48
C PHE A 109 -18.40 -9.24 13.31
N PRO A 110 -18.74 -9.62 14.55
CA PRO A 110 -17.85 -10.35 15.46
C PRO A 110 -17.43 -11.72 14.92
N ALA A 111 -18.30 -12.41 14.16
CA ALA A 111 -17.97 -13.68 13.53
C ALA A 111 -16.92 -13.54 12.42
N TRP A 112 -16.91 -12.40 11.72
CA TRP A 112 -15.90 -12.11 10.69
C TRP A 112 -14.60 -11.65 11.33
N GLU A 113 -14.67 -10.91 12.43
CA GLU A 113 -13.50 -10.54 13.23
C GLU A 113 -12.73 -11.79 13.69
N GLN A 114 -13.43 -12.75 14.33
CA GLN A 114 -12.83 -13.99 14.81
C GLN A 114 -12.17 -14.81 13.70
N ARG A 115 -12.75 -14.78 12.49
CA ARG A 115 -12.27 -15.61 11.38
C ARG A 115 -11.24 -14.93 10.49
N TRP A 116 -11.33 -13.62 10.30
CA TRP A 116 -10.61 -12.89 9.25
C TRP A 116 -9.79 -11.69 9.76
N ASP A 117 -9.82 -11.41 11.06
CA ASP A 117 -9.11 -10.29 11.70
C ASP A 117 -9.43 -8.95 10.98
N LEU A 118 -10.57 -8.36 11.33
CA LEU A 118 -11.01 -7.07 10.81
C LEU A 118 -10.17 -5.94 11.42
N LYS A 119 -9.64 -5.08 10.58
CA LYS A 119 -8.81 -3.96 11.03
C LYS A 119 -9.60 -2.66 11.01
N ASP A 120 -10.21 -2.29 12.13
CA ASP A 120 -10.96 -1.03 12.31
C ASP A 120 -10.33 -0.08 13.33
N SER A 121 -9.24 -0.47 13.99
CA SER A 121 -8.61 0.35 15.03
C SER A 121 -7.11 0.14 15.09
N ALA A 122 -6.40 1.14 15.63
CA ALA A 122 -4.98 1.09 15.93
C ALA A 122 -4.68 1.99 17.13
N SER A 123 -3.95 1.46 18.13
CA SER A 123 -3.46 2.26 19.27
C SER A 123 -2.38 3.26 18.86
N ARG A 124 -1.66 2.96 17.78
CA ARG A 124 -0.64 3.80 17.14
C ARG A 124 -0.96 3.87 15.65
N SER A 125 -1.70 4.90 15.23
CA SER A 125 -2.17 5.01 13.83
C SER A 125 -1.20 5.73 12.92
N PHE A 126 -0.34 6.61 13.44
CA PHE A 126 0.60 7.42 12.68
C PHE A 126 2.03 6.89 12.75
N PRO A 127 2.78 6.83 11.63
CA PRO A 127 2.37 7.03 10.24
C PRO A 127 1.62 5.81 9.68
N GLY A 128 0.68 6.03 8.76
CA GLY A 128 -0.10 4.97 8.12
C GLY A 128 0.78 4.03 7.29
N ASP A 129 0.94 2.78 7.74
CA ASP A 129 1.80 1.78 7.08
C ASP A 129 1.24 1.29 5.75
N HIS A 130 -0.03 0.97 5.73
CA HIS A 130 -0.73 0.49 4.56
C HIS A 130 -0.73 1.52 3.43
N ALA A 131 -1.03 2.78 3.77
CA ALA A 131 -1.01 3.88 2.83
C ALA A 131 0.38 4.12 2.23
N SER A 132 1.45 3.98 3.01
CA SER A 132 2.82 4.16 2.51
C SER A 132 3.18 3.17 1.41
N VAL A 133 2.81 1.90 1.56
CA VAL A 133 3.09 0.85 0.56
C VAL A 133 2.27 1.06 -0.71
N LEU A 134 0.99 1.40 -0.59
CA LEU A 134 0.12 1.66 -1.74
C LEU A 134 0.56 2.91 -2.51
N MET A 135 0.92 3.96 -1.80
CA MET A 135 1.36 5.22 -2.39
C MET A 135 2.70 5.10 -3.12
N ILE A 136 3.71 4.45 -2.51
CA ILE A 136 4.99 4.28 -3.21
C ILE A 136 4.84 3.42 -4.46
N TRP A 137 3.99 2.39 -4.42
CA TRP A 137 3.68 1.57 -5.59
C TRP A 137 3.03 2.40 -6.71
N ALA A 138 2.00 3.19 -6.37
CA ALA A 138 1.32 4.03 -7.35
C ALA A 138 2.23 5.10 -7.95
N MET A 139 3.01 5.78 -7.11
CA MET A 139 3.98 6.78 -7.54
C MET A 139 5.06 6.16 -8.44
N PHE A 140 5.65 5.04 -8.04
CA PHE A 140 6.67 4.35 -8.81
C PHE A 140 6.14 3.92 -10.19
N CYS A 141 4.99 3.23 -10.23
CA CYS A 141 4.40 2.81 -11.48
C CYS A 141 4.05 3.99 -12.40
N SER A 142 3.68 5.15 -11.83
CA SER A 142 3.33 6.36 -12.58
C SER A 142 4.47 6.94 -13.42
N PHE A 143 5.72 6.58 -13.15
CA PHE A 143 6.86 6.96 -14.01
C PHE A 143 6.85 6.24 -15.36
N PHE A 144 6.22 5.06 -15.43
CA PHE A 144 6.27 4.20 -16.61
C PHE A 144 4.99 4.20 -17.43
N VAL A 145 3.90 4.75 -16.88
CA VAL A 145 2.58 4.71 -17.52
C VAL A 145 1.91 6.08 -17.57
N SER A 146 1.00 6.23 -18.55
CA SER A 146 0.14 7.40 -18.73
C SER A 146 -1.29 6.99 -19.08
N GLY A 147 -2.20 7.96 -19.14
CA GLY A 147 -3.59 7.73 -19.50
C GLY A 147 -4.29 6.76 -18.55
N TRP A 148 -5.12 5.87 -19.11
CA TRP A 148 -5.95 4.94 -18.34
C TRP A 148 -5.14 3.98 -17.44
N ARG A 149 -3.91 3.62 -17.81
CA ARG A 149 -3.05 2.76 -17.00
C ARG A 149 -2.65 3.46 -15.70
N ARG A 150 -2.38 4.76 -15.75
CA ARG A 150 -2.13 5.56 -14.55
C ARG A 150 -3.37 5.63 -13.67
N LEU A 151 -4.56 5.81 -14.28
CA LEU A 151 -5.83 5.78 -13.54
C LEU A 151 -6.07 4.42 -12.88
N LEU A 152 -5.76 3.31 -13.56
CA LEU A 152 -5.85 1.96 -12.99
C LEU A 152 -4.95 1.84 -11.74
N VAL A 153 -3.69 2.26 -11.85
CA VAL A 153 -2.72 2.19 -10.74
C VAL A 153 -3.20 2.99 -9.54
N TRP A 154 -3.59 4.24 -9.75
CA TRP A 154 -4.11 5.08 -8.67
C TRP A 154 -5.46 4.59 -8.14
N GLY A 155 -6.32 4.04 -8.99
CA GLY A 155 -7.58 3.42 -8.58
C GLY A 155 -7.37 2.26 -7.61
N VAL A 156 -6.42 1.37 -7.91
CA VAL A 156 -6.06 0.26 -7.00
C VAL A 156 -5.50 0.79 -5.68
N ALA A 157 -4.62 1.78 -5.71
CA ALA A 157 -4.06 2.36 -4.49
C ALA A 157 -5.14 3.02 -3.61
N VAL A 158 -6.01 3.84 -4.20
CA VAL A 158 -7.10 4.51 -3.48
C VAL A 158 -8.08 3.49 -2.91
N LEU A 159 -8.54 2.53 -3.73
CA LEU A 159 -9.46 1.48 -3.27
C LEU A 159 -8.84 0.60 -2.18
N GLY A 160 -7.54 0.35 -2.23
CA GLY A 160 -6.82 -0.37 -1.18
C GLY A 160 -6.70 0.42 0.14
N MET A 161 -6.65 1.77 0.09
CA MET A 161 -6.58 2.61 1.31
C MET A 161 -7.94 2.84 1.96
N LEU A 162 -9.02 2.91 1.17
CA LEU A 162 -10.35 3.28 1.65
C LEU A 162 -10.87 2.43 2.81
N PRO A 163 -10.70 1.09 2.84
CA PRO A 163 -11.19 0.29 3.95
C PRO A 163 -10.67 0.73 5.32
N ARG A 164 -9.40 1.16 5.39
CA ARG A 164 -8.78 1.63 6.63
C ARG A 164 -9.32 2.99 7.10
N LEU A 165 -9.66 3.85 6.15
CA LEU A 165 -10.25 5.15 6.43
C LEU A 165 -11.74 5.02 6.85
N VAL A 166 -12.50 4.21 6.12
CA VAL A 166 -13.93 3.98 6.41
C VAL A 166 -14.12 3.24 7.73
N ALA A 167 -13.30 2.23 7.99
CA ALA A 167 -13.32 1.50 9.25
C ALA A 167 -12.80 2.31 10.46
N GLY A 168 -12.16 3.46 10.21
CA GLY A 168 -11.59 4.29 11.26
C GLY A 168 -10.29 3.76 11.88
N ALA A 169 -9.54 2.92 11.17
CA ALA A 169 -8.23 2.44 11.60
C ALA A 169 -7.12 3.51 11.45
N HIS A 170 -7.32 4.47 10.55
CA HIS A 170 -6.40 5.57 10.30
C HIS A 170 -7.14 6.90 10.08
N TRP A 171 -6.51 8.00 10.48
CA TRP A 171 -6.91 9.34 10.12
C TRP A 171 -6.55 9.64 8.66
N GLY A 172 -7.23 10.61 8.04
CA GLY A 172 -6.85 11.11 6.72
C GLY A 172 -5.40 11.62 6.69
N ALA A 173 -4.97 12.32 7.73
CA ALA A 173 -3.60 12.78 7.90
C ALA A 173 -2.58 11.63 7.97
N ASP A 174 -2.90 10.49 8.61
CA ASP A 174 -2.02 9.32 8.65
C ASP A 174 -1.73 8.78 7.25
N ALA A 175 -2.79 8.69 6.43
CA ALA A 175 -2.68 8.21 5.07
C ALA A 175 -2.02 9.23 4.14
N PHE A 176 -2.37 10.52 4.29
CA PHE A 176 -1.87 11.57 3.42
C PHE A 176 -0.44 11.99 3.81
N VAL A 177 -0.21 12.39 5.05
CA VAL A 177 1.12 12.86 5.50
C VAL A 177 2.08 11.67 5.61
N GLY A 178 1.73 10.65 6.37
CA GLY A 178 2.57 9.45 6.54
C GLY A 178 2.79 8.71 5.22
N GLY A 179 1.73 8.44 4.48
CA GLY A 179 1.79 7.74 3.20
C GLY A 179 2.52 8.54 2.12
N VAL A 180 2.07 9.77 1.82
CA VAL A 180 2.64 10.59 0.73
C VAL A 180 4.06 11.02 1.06
N LEU A 181 4.33 11.55 2.27
CA LEU A 181 5.66 12.03 2.63
C LEU A 181 6.71 10.92 2.52
N LEU A 182 6.46 9.77 3.14
CA LEU A 182 7.41 8.65 3.12
C LEU A 182 7.61 8.09 1.71
N SER A 183 6.54 8.05 0.90
CA SER A 183 6.63 7.59 -0.49
C SER A 183 7.44 8.55 -1.35
N VAL A 184 7.24 9.87 -1.21
CA VAL A 184 8.02 10.88 -1.94
C VAL A 184 9.49 10.80 -1.55
N LEU A 185 9.80 10.69 -0.26
CA LEU A 185 11.19 10.53 0.21
C LEU A 185 11.80 9.22 -0.31
N GLY A 186 11.07 8.10 -0.25
CA GLY A 186 11.52 6.81 -0.78
C GLY A 186 11.81 6.87 -2.28
N ILE A 187 10.93 7.49 -3.07
CA ILE A 187 11.12 7.70 -4.52
C ILE A 187 12.29 8.66 -4.77
N ALA A 188 12.34 9.78 -4.07
CA ALA A 188 13.41 10.77 -4.24
C ALA A 188 14.79 10.13 -4.02
N TRP A 189 14.93 9.41 -2.92
CA TRP A 189 16.20 8.78 -2.60
C TRP A 189 16.55 7.60 -3.50
N SER A 190 15.60 6.76 -3.87
CA SER A 190 15.85 5.57 -4.68
C SER A 190 15.96 5.86 -6.18
N CYS A 191 15.04 6.68 -6.73
CA CYS A 191 14.91 6.87 -8.18
C CYS A 191 15.64 8.09 -8.72
N TYR A 192 15.81 9.15 -7.90
CA TYR A 192 16.58 10.35 -8.30
C TYR A 192 18.05 10.30 -7.90
N THR A 193 18.49 9.22 -7.24
CA THR A 193 19.88 8.84 -7.09
C THR A 193 20.16 7.57 -7.90
N PRO A 194 21.42 7.18 -8.13
CA PRO A 194 21.72 5.93 -8.84
C PRO A 194 21.42 4.66 -8.03
N LEU A 195 20.77 4.77 -6.85
CA LEU A 195 20.60 3.66 -5.92
C LEU A 195 19.71 2.56 -6.51
N ALA A 196 18.51 2.88 -6.99
CA ALA A 196 17.61 1.87 -7.55
C ALA A 196 18.24 1.18 -8.76
N TYR A 197 18.90 1.93 -9.64
CA TYR A 197 19.58 1.39 -10.82
C TYR A 197 20.73 0.44 -10.43
N ARG A 198 21.62 0.86 -9.52
CA ARG A 198 22.79 0.05 -9.11
C ARG A 198 22.37 -1.19 -8.33
N ALA A 199 21.42 -1.03 -7.39
CA ALA A 199 20.95 -2.13 -6.56
C ALA A 199 20.12 -3.13 -7.38
N SER A 200 19.21 -2.70 -8.26
CA SER A 200 18.48 -3.62 -9.13
C SER A 200 19.40 -4.39 -10.07
N ALA A 201 20.42 -3.76 -10.66
CA ALA A 201 21.41 -4.43 -11.46
C ALA A 201 22.26 -5.44 -10.66
N ALA A 202 22.55 -5.16 -9.40
CA ALA A 202 23.24 -6.10 -8.50
C ALA A 202 22.35 -7.30 -8.17
N ILE A 203 21.07 -7.08 -7.85
CA ILE A 203 20.08 -8.14 -7.60
C ILE A 203 19.90 -9.00 -8.86
N GLU A 204 19.82 -8.38 -10.04
CA GLU A 204 19.67 -9.11 -11.31
C GLU A 204 20.86 -10.03 -11.58
N ARG A 205 22.09 -9.55 -11.34
CA ARG A 205 23.30 -10.38 -11.43
C ARG A 205 23.30 -11.53 -10.43
N ALA A 206 22.92 -11.26 -9.19
CA ALA A 206 22.87 -12.27 -8.13
C ALA A 206 21.79 -13.35 -8.39
N THR A 207 20.65 -12.97 -8.97
CA THR A 207 19.56 -13.89 -9.27
C THR A 207 19.68 -14.58 -10.63
N ALA A 208 20.57 -14.13 -11.53
CA ALA A 208 20.75 -14.70 -12.87
C ALA A 208 21.02 -16.23 -12.88
N PRO A 209 21.85 -16.79 -11.97
CA PRO A 209 22.07 -18.25 -11.92
C PRO A 209 20.81 -19.04 -11.65
N LEU A 210 19.87 -18.48 -10.87
CA LEU A 210 18.57 -19.08 -10.56
C LEU A 210 17.58 -18.90 -11.71
N MET A 211 17.54 -17.73 -12.32
CA MET A 211 16.58 -17.40 -13.40
C MET A 211 16.86 -18.18 -14.69
N ARG A 212 18.12 -18.46 -15.02
CA ARG A 212 18.49 -19.19 -16.22
C ARG A 212 17.86 -20.60 -16.33
N PRO A 213 17.94 -21.47 -15.31
CA PRO A 213 17.28 -22.78 -15.36
C PRO A 213 15.76 -22.65 -15.33
N LEU A 214 15.20 -21.71 -14.56
CA LEU A 214 13.74 -21.49 -14.48
C LEU A 214 13.16 -21.04 -15.83
N ALA A 215 13.90 -20.27 -16.61
CA ALA A 215 13.49 -19.85 -17.95
C ALA A 215 13.34 -21.03 -18.95
N ARG A 216 13.90 -22.21 -18.65
CA ARG A 216 13.77 -23.42 -19.48
C ARG A 216 12.49 -24.21 -19.18
N LEU A 217 11.81 -23.93 -18.06
CA LEU A 217 10.58 -24.61 -17.70
C LEU A 217 9.41 -24.06 -18.52
N PRO A 218 8.55 -24.92 -19.11
CA PRO A 218 7.53 -24.50 -20.09
C PRO A 218 6.56 -23.43 -19.55
N VAL A 219 6.10 -23.57 -18.30
CA VAL A 219 5.15 -22.64 -17.68
C VAL A 219 5.85 -21.44 -17.07
N ILE A 220 6.88 -21.69 -16.27
CA ILE A 220 7.60 -20.64 -15.52
C ILE A 220 8.38 -19.73 -16.47
N GLY A 221 8.99 -20.31 -17.50
CA GLY A 221 9.73 -19.59 -18.54
C GLY A 221 8.84 -18.71 -19.44
N ALA A 222 7.51 -18.89 -19.40
CA ALA A 222 6.60 -17.99 -20.13
C ALA A 222 6.47 -16.61 -19.46
N PHE A 223 6.79 -16.48 -18.17
CA PHE A 223 6.71 -15.19 -17.48
C PHE A 223 7.87 -14.28 -17.85
N ALA A 224 7.58 -13.03 -18.25
CA ALA A 224 8.58 -12.04 -18.64
C ALA A 224 9.61 -11.75 -17.53
N VAL A 225 9.21 -11.81 -16.26
CA VAL A 225 10.12 -11.66 -15.11
C VAL A 225 11.20 -12.76 -15.07
N VAL A 226 10.92 -13.94 -15.60
CA VAL A 226 11.83 -15.10 -15.60
C VAL A 226 12.67 -15.15 -16.86
N ASN A 227 12.06 -14.97 -18.04
CA ASN A 227 12.79 -15.09 -19.31
C ASN A 227 13.51 -13.80 -19.73
N GLY A 228 13.11 -12.63 -19.19
CA GLY A 228 13.71 -11.33 -19.54
C GLY A 228 13.38 -10.85 -20.96
N ARG A 229 12.31 -11.37 -21.56
CA ARG A 229 11.90 -11.05 -22.93
C ARG A 229 10.49 -10.51 -22.97
#